data_efad2f078841bb3424ff8fb672f743e3
#
_entry.id   efad2f078841bb3424ff8fb672f743e3
#
_cell.length_a   1.000
_cell.length_b   1.000
_cell.length_c   1.000
_cell.angle_alpha   90.00
_cell.angle_beta   90.00
_cell.angle_gamma   90.00
#
_symmetry.space_group_name_H-M   'P 1'
#
loop_
_entity.id
_entity.type
_entity.pdbx_description
1 polymer ?
#
loop_
_entity_poly.entity_id
_entity_poly.type
_entity_poly.pdbx_seq_one_letter_code
_entity_poly.pdbx_strand_id
1 'polypeptide(L)'
;MKNDIIKKSKQIAIPNNTQRKKVDKIANQVFSLVNKEAKKQKAVVSVHFGGSYAKETWTPEKIDIDIFVKFKKTTSEKNFEKVGKKIGFDSLKKFKPYVRYSEHPFVEADIDGVGVNVVPCYDIKKGEWKSAADRSTFHTEFMSEKLTGSMKDDIRILKCFLKINGMYGAEIAKQ
;
A
#
# COMPACT_ATOMS: atom_id res chain seq x y z
N MET A 1 -13.93 31.62 -11.60
CA MET A 1 -14.65 30.78 -10.62
C MET A 1 -14.37 29.30 -10.81
N LYS A 2 -14.75 28.62 -11.91
CA LYS A 2 -14.48 27.17 -12.11
C LYS A 2 -13.00 26.82 -12.08
N ASN A 3 -12.15 27.58 -12.75
CA ASN A 3 -10.69 27.35 -12.77
C ASN A 3 -10.02 27.54 -11.40
N ASP A 4 -10.55 28.42 -10.56
CA ASP A 4 -9.99 28.65 -9.22
C ASP A 4 -10.28 27.50 -8.27
N ILE A 5 -11.47 26.89 -8.38
CA ILE A 5 -11.85 25.71 -7.59
C ILE A 5 -10.91 24.55 -7.94
N ILE A 6 -10.72 24.26 -9.22
CA ILE A 6 -9.83 23.21 -9.68
C ILE A 6 -8.39 23.46 -9.21
N LYS A 7 -7.91 24.70 -9.31
CA LYS A 7 -6.56 25.06 -8.87
C LYS A 7 -6.38 24.83 -7.37
N LYS A 8 -7.32 25.28 -6.54
CA LYS A 8 -7.31 25.05 -5.09
C LYS A 8 -7.39 23.56 -4.74
N SER A 9 -8.25 22.79 -5.40
CA SER A 9 -8.37 21.36 -5.20
C SER A 9 -7.06 20.63 -5.50
N LYS A 10 -6.35 21.01 -6.57
CA LYS A 10 -5.03 20.47 -6.90
C LYS A 10 -4.00 20.79 -5.82
N GLN A 11 -3.98 22.00 -5.28
CA GLN A 11 -3.05 22.38 -4.21
C GLN A 11 -3.22 21.55 -2.93
N ILE A 12 -4.46 21.14 -2.63
CA ILE A 12 -4.77 20.30 -1.45
C ILE A 12 -4.46 18.82 -1.73
N ALA A 13 -4.86 18.34 -2.90
CA ALA A 13 -4.85 16.91 -3.20
C ALA A 13 -3.51 16.39 -3.70
N ILE A 14 -2.69 17.24 -4.34
CA ILE A 14 -1.42 16.80 -4.95
C ILE A 14 -0.26 17.05 -3.99
N PRO A 15 0.50 16.00 -3.65
CA PRO A 15 1.67 16.15 -2.77
C PRO A 15 2.74 17.03 -3.43
N ASN A 16 3.30 17.94 -2.64
CA ASN A 16 4.43 18.77 -3.05
C ASN A 16 5.76 17.99 -3.06
N ASN A 17 6.81 18.59 -3.59
CA ASN A 17 8.13 17.94 -3.73
C ASN A 17 8.73 17.54 -2.37
N THR A 18 8.53 18.33 -1.32
CA THR A 18 9.04 18.02 0.03
C THR A 18 8.34 16.79 0.60
N GLN A 19 7.02 16.71 0.45
CA GLN A 19 6.23 15.55 0.87
C GLN A 19 6.62 14.29 0.09
N ARG A 20 6.80 14.41 -1.24
CA ARG A 20 7.26 13.28 -2.09
C ARG A 20 8.63 12.77 -1.62
N LYS A 21 9.61 13.66 -1.47
CA LYS A 21 10.96 13.27 -1.02
C LYS A 21 10.95 12.57 0.35
N LYS A 22 10.14 13.07 1.30
CA LYS A 22 9.98 12.43 2.61
C LYS A 22 9.43 11.01 2.46
N VAL A 23 8.35 10.85 1.73
CA VAL A 23 7.68 9.56 1.55
C VAL A 23 8.57 8.58 0.80
N ASP A 24 9.23 9.01 -0.26
CA ASP A 24 10.15 8.16 -1.05
C ASP A 24 11.35 7.69 -0.21
N LYS A 25 11.87 8.55 0.67
CA LYS A 25 12.94 8.17 1.59
C LYS A 25 12.49 7.06 2.55
N ILE A 26 11.31 7.19 3.14
CA ILE A 26 10.73 6.17 4.02
C ILE A 26 10.46 4.89 3.24
N ALA A 27 9.83 5.00 2.07
CA ALA A 27 9.51 3.87 1.21
C ALA A 27 10.75 3.04 0.86
N ASN A 28 11.80 3.68 0.39
CA ASN A 28 13.05 3.02 0.03
C ASN A 28 13.72 2.34 1.24
N GLN A 29 13.72 3.01 2.39
CA GLN A 29 14.25 2.46 3.63
C GLN A 29 13.51 1.19 4.05
N VAL A 30 12.17 1.26 4.14
CA VAL A 30 11.37 0.11 4.60
C VAL A 30 11.35 -1.02 3.59
N PHE A 31 11.32 -0.71 2.30
CA PHE A 31 11.44 -1.73 1.24
C PHE A 31 12.74 -2.53 1.35
N SER A 32 13.85 -1.85 1.58
CA SER A 32 15.15 -2.50 1.78
C SER A 32 15.13 -3.43 3.00
N LEU A 33 14.53 -3.00 4.12
CA LEU A 33 14.40 -3.81 5.32
C LEU A 33 13.52 -5.04 5.08
N VAL A 34 12.35 -4.87 4.47
CA VAL A 34 11.42 -5.97 4.15
C VAL A 34 12.07 -6.95 3.18
N ASN A 35 12.70 -6.46 2.12
CA ASN A 35 13.37 -7.32 1.13
C ASN A 35 14.53 -8.13 1.75
N LYS A 36 15.28 -7.54 2.68
CA LYS A 36 16.33 -8.24 3.43
C LYS A 36 15.76 -9.40 4.26
N GLU A 37 14.68 -9.19 4.99
CA GLU A 37 14.04 -10.25 5.79
C GLU A 37 13.34 -11.29 4.92
N ALA A 38 12.70 -10.87 3.83
CA ALA A 38 12.04 -11.74 2.86
C ALA A 38 13.01 -12.72 2.19
N LYS A 39 14.21 -12.26 1.80
CA LYS A 39 15.26 -13.10 1.20
C LYS A 39 15.73 -14.25 2.08
N LYS A 40 15.54 -14.18 3.39
CA LYS A 40 15.86 -15.26 4.33
C LYS A 40 14.84 -16.41 4.29
N GLN A 41 13.70 -16.21 3.62
CA GLN A 41 12.57 -17.13 3.67
C GLN A 41 12.40 -17.86 2.33
N LYS A 42 12.64 -19.17 2.31
CA LYS A 42 12.53 -20.01 1.09
C LYS A 42 11.12 -20.05 0.47
N ALA A 43 10.09 -19.71 1.27
CA ALA A 43 8.71 -19.65 0.83
C ALA A 43 8.37 -18.35 0.06
N VAL A 44 9.20 -17.31 0.16
CA VAL A 44 8.98 -16.03 -0.51
C VAL A 44 9.56 -16.04 -1.93
N VAL A 45 8.81 -15.48 -2.86
CA VAL A 45 9.18 -15.34 -4.28
C VAL A 45 9.74 -13.95 -4.55
N SER A 46 9.03 -12.90 -4.10
CA SER A 46 9.38 -11.52 -4.40
C SER A 46 8.72 -10.54 -3.44
N VAL A 47 9.17 -9.28 -3.48
CA VAL A 47 8.62 -8.15 -2.73
C VAL A 47 8.32 -7.02 -3.70
N HIS A 48 7.17 -6.38 -3.57
CA HIS A 48 6.74 -5.28 -4.45
C HIS A 48 6.04 -4.18 -3.67
N PHE A 49 6.14 -2.95 -4.14
CA PHE A 49 5.23 -1.90 -3.71
C PHE A 49 3.83 -2.12 -4.28
N GLY A 50 2.82 -1.71 -3.53
CA GLY A 50 1.44 -1.74 -3.97
C GLY A 50 0.66 -0.49 -3.54
N GLY A 51 -0.65 -0.61 -3.55
CA GLY A 51 -1.56 0.42 -3.07
C GLY A 51 -1.46 1.75 -3.78
N SER A 52 -1.78 2.81 -3.06
CA SER A 52 -1.80 4.17 -3.61
C SER A 52 -0.40 4.75 -3.84
N TYR A 53 0.59 4.29 -3.08
CA TYR A 53 1.98 4.68 -3.27
C TYR A 53 2.49 4.23 -4.63
N ALA A 54 2.42 2.94 -4.93
CA ALA A 54 2.89 2.38 -6.20
C ALA A 54 2.15 2.94 -7.44
N LYS A 55 0.85 3.24 -7.30
CA LYS A 55 0.03 3.86 -8.35
C LYS A 55 0.23 5.37 -8.48
N GLU A 56 1.01 5.97 -7.59
CA GLU A 56 1.20 7.42 -7.49
C GLU A 56 -0.13 8.19 -7.37
N THR A 57 -1.07 7.65 -6.59
CA THR A 57 -2.39 8.26 -6.38
C THR A 57 -2.67 8.58 -4.90
N TRP A 58 -1.64 8.62 -4.07
CA TRP A 58 -1.75 9.00 -2.67
C TRP A 58 -1.94 10.52 -2.50
N THR A 59 -2.54 10.91 -1.38
CA THR A 59 -2.84 12.30 -1.02
C THR A 59 -2.02 12.72 0.21
N PRO A 60 -1.71 14.03 0.38
CA PRO A 60 -0.88 14.51 1.49
C PRO A 60 -1.45 14.26 2.88
N GLU A 61 -2.77 14.19 3.01
CA GLU A 61 -3.47 14.09 4.30
C GLU A 61 -3.14 12.79 5.03
N LYS A 62 -3.17 11.66 4.30
CA LYS A 62 -2.84 10.35 4.84
C LYS A 62 -2.23 9.50 3.74
N ILE A 63 -1.02 9.01 3.99
CA ILE A 63 -0.36 8.08 3.10
C ILE A 63 -0.06 6.77 3.82
N ASP A 64 -0.38 5.68 3.12
CA ASP A 64 0.02 4.34 3.48
C ASP A 64 0.93 3.78 2.37
N ILE A 65 2.07 3.22 2.75
CA ILE A 65 3.00 2.51 1.87
C ILE A 65 2.71 1.02 2.04
N ASP A 66 2.11 0.41 1.03
CA ASP A 66 1.83 -1.02 1.01
C ASP A 66 2.99 -1.77 0.37
N ILE A 67 3.58 -2.72 1.09
CA ILE A 67 4.66 -3.59 0.63
C ILE A 67 4.13 -5.02 0.61
N PHE A 68 3.89 -5.55 -0.59
CA PHE A 68 3.43 -6.91 -0.80
C PHE A 68 4.59 -7.89 -0.81
N VAL A 69 4.51 -8.92 0.04
CA VAL A 69 5.45 -10.02 0.10
C VAL A 69 4.79 -11.24 -0.55
N LYS A 70 5.22 -11.59 -1.76
CA LYS A 70 4.66 -12.71 -2.54
C LYS A 70 5.23 -14.04 -2.09
N PHE A 71 4.36 -14.95 -1.71
CA PHE A 71 4.67 -16.32 -1.29
C PHE A 71 4.36 -17.33 -2.40
N LYS A 72 5.11 -18.41 -2.46
CA LYS A 72 4.82 -19.55 -3.32
C LYS A 72 3.38 -20.03 -3.09
N LYS A 73 2.63 -20.31 -4.18
CA LYS A 73 1.26 -20.84 -4.12
C LYS A 73 1.11 -22.10 -3.25
N THR A 74 2.18 -22.89 -3.15
CA THR A 74 2.23 -24.13 -2.37
C THR A 74 2.45 -23.92 -0.88
N THR A 75 2.68 -22.68 -0.42
CA THR A 75 2.87 -22.39 1.00
C THR A 75 1.56 -22.62 1.75
N SER A 76 1.59 -23.43 2.82
CA SER A 76 0.42 -23.66 3.67
C SER A 76 0.00 -22.36 4.37
N GLU A 77 -1.29 -22.18 4.60
CA GLU A 77 -1.86 -20.97 5.22
C GLU A 77 -1.20 -20.66 6.58
N LYS A 78 -1.03 -21.68 7.43
CA LYS A 78 -0.33 -21.55 8.71
C LYS A 78 1.08 -20.99 8.56
N ASN A 79 1.84 -21.47 7.56
CA ASN A 79 3.21 -21.00 7.32
C ASN A 79 3.22 -19.63 6.66
N PHE A 80 2.27 -19.35 5.76
CA PHE A 80 2.06 -18.07 5.12
C PHE A 80 1.84 -16.96 6.17
N GLU A 81 0.90 -17.14 7.09
CA GLU A 81 0.64 -16.17 8.16
C GLU A 81 1.82 -16.03 9.13
N LYS A 82 2.39 -17.15 9.57
CA LYS A 82 3.52 -17.15 10.52
C LYS A 82 4.73 -16.41 9.94
N VAL A 83 5.12 -16.74 8.71
CA VAL A 83 6.30 -16.15 8.06
C VAL A 83 6.01 -14.72 7.62
N GLY A 84 4.80 -14.42 7.14
CA GLY A 84 4.38 -13.06 6.79
C GLY A 84 4.47 -12.10 7.98
N LYS A 85 3.89 -12.50 9.13
CA LYS A 85 4.02 -11.74 10.38
C LYS A 85 5.47 -11.59 10.82
N LYS A 86 6.26 -12.66 10.77
CA LYS A 86 7.68 -12.62 11.15
C LYS A 86 8.46 -11.61 10.29
N ILE A 87 8.28 -11.62 8.97
CA ILE A 87 8.93 -10.65 8.07
C ILE A 87 8.55 -9.22 8.46
N GLY A 88 7.26 -8.95 8.66
CA GLY A 88 6.78 -7.63 9.06
C GLY A 88 7.39 -7.15 10.37
N PHE A 89 7.33 -7.98 11.42
CA PHE A 89 7.89 -7.62 12.74
C PHE A 89 9.41 -7.43 12.69
N ASP A 90 10.15 -8.33 12.06
CA ASP A 90 11.61 -8.25 12.02
C ASP A 90 12.10 -7.04 11.20
N SER A 91 11.41 -6.73 10.10
CA SER A 91 11.75 -5.59 9.25
C SER A 91 11.41 -4.24 9.90
N LEU A 92 10.29 -4.16 10.59
CA LEU A 92 9.78 -2.91 11.19
C LEU A 92 10.05 -2.78 12.70
N LYS A 93 10.85 -3.65 13.30
CA LYS A 93 11.07 -3.73 14.76
C LYS A 93 11.43 -2.43 15.45
N LYS A 94 12.09 -1.50 14.75
CA LYS A 94 12.47 -0.18 15.28
C LYS A 94 11.30 0.82 15.35
N PHE A 95 10.18 0.51 14.70
CA PHE A 95 9.04 1.40 14.50
C PHE A 95 7.78 0.95 15.26
N LYS A 96 7.94 0.10 16.30
CA LYS A 96 6.84 -0.42 17.14
C LYS A 96 5.70 -1.03 16.32
N PRO A 97 5.98 -2.04 15.46
CA PRO A 97 4.99 -2.64 14.59
C PRO A 97 3.92 -3.39 15.38
N TYR A 98 2.73 -3.45 14.79
CA TYR A 98 1.60 -4.20 15.33
C TYR A 98 0.86 -4.95 14.21
N VAL A 99 0.05 -5.95 14.60
CA VAL A 99 -0.77 -6.72 13.65
C VAL A 99 -2.09 -6.02 13.40
N ARG A 100 -2.43 -5.85 12.13
CA ARG A 100 -3.80 -5.55 11.69
C ARG A 100 -4.47 -6.83 11.23
N TYR A 101 -5.70 -6.99 11.63
CA TYR A 101 -6.52 -8.13 11.22
C TYR A 101 -7.41 -7.72 10.06
N SER A 102 -7.30 -8.45 8.96
CA SER A 102 -8.15 -8.41 7.79
C SER A 102 -8.42 -9.86 7.36
N GLU A 103 -8.73 -10.11 6.11
CA GLU A 103 -8.85 -11.48 5.57
C GLU A 103 -7.60 -12.32 5.87
N HIS A 104 -6.41 -11.73 5.71
CA HIS A 104 -5.15 -12.25 6.24
C HIS A 104 -4.47 -11.19 7.08
N PRO A 105 -3.87 -11.56 8.23
CA PRO A 105 -3.20 -10.60 9.10
C PRO A 105 -1.94 -10.04 8.41
N PHE A 106 -1.77 -8.73 8.51
CA PHE A 106 -0.58 -8.03 8.05
C PHE A 106 0.04 -7.19 9.16
N VAL A 107 1.27 -6.73 8.98
CA VAL A 107 2.00 -5.95 9.98
C VAL A 107 2.05 -4.49 9.53
N GLU A 108 1.66 -3.60 10.44
CA GLU A 108 1.63 -2.15 10.22
C GLU A 108 2.58 -1.45 11.22
N ALA A 109 3.17 -0.35 10.78
CA ALA A 109 3.86 0.61 11.64
C ALA A 109 3.62 2.02 11.13
N ASP A 110 3.66 3.02 12.02
CA ASP A 110 3.73 4.42 11.65
C ASP A 110 5.19 4.90 11.69
N ILE A 111 5.62 5.58 10.65
CA ILE A 111 6.96 6.16 10.54
C ILE A 111 6.82 7.63 10.17
N ASP A 112 6.97 8.50 11.13
CA ASP A 112 6.88 9.96 10.95
C ASP A 112 5.54 10.40 10.29
N GLY A 113 4.43 9.75 10.67
CA GLY A 113 3.09 10.03 10.13
C GLY A 113 2.81 9.37 8.77
N VAL A 114 3.66 8.43 8.34
CA VAL A 114 3.47 7.59 7.16
C VAL A 114 3.16 6.16 7.61
N GLY A 115 1.98 5.66 7.28
CA GLY A 115 1.62 4.26 7.50
C GLY A 115 2.45 3.33 6.61
N VAL A 116 2.97 2.26 7.17
CA VAL A 116 3.70 1.23 6.42
C VAL A 116 3.09 -0.13 6.68
N ASN A 117 2.61 -0.77 5.63
CA ASN A 117 1.95 -2.06 5.67
C ASN A 117 2.81 -3.12 5.00
N VAL A 118 3.16 -4.18 5.73
CA VAL A 118 3.81 -5.37 5.17
C VAL A 118 2.76 -6.45 5.01
N VAL A 119 2.31 -6.64 3.77
CA VAL A 119 1.14 -7.44 3.42
C VAL A 119 1.56 -8.72 2.72
N PRO A 120 1.37 -9.91 3.32
CA PRO A 120 1.60 -11.16 2.64
C PRO A 120 0.53 -11.40 1.56
N CYS A 121 0.93 -11.94 0.42
CA CYS A 121 0.04 -12.39 -0.64
C CYS A 121 0.64 -13.61 -1.34
N TYR A 122 -0.17 -14.35 -2.11
CA TYR A 122 0.32 -15.48 -2.89
C TYR A 122 0.79 -15.05 -4.27
N ASP A 123 1.82 -15.70 -4.78
CA ASP A 123 2.25 -15.61 -6.17
C ASP A 123 1.42 -16.58 -7.01
N ILE A 124 0.34 -16.06 -7.60
CA ILE A 124 -0.67 -16.82 -8.32
C ILE A 124 -1.00 -16.15 -9.65
N LYS A 125 -1.64 -16.89 -10.55
CA LYS A 125 -2.10 -16.37 -11.84
C LYS A 125 -3.35 -15.50 -11.65
N LYS A 126 -3.57 -14.59 -12.60
CA LYS A 126 -4.78 -13.77 -12.67
C LYS A 126 -6.03 -14.68 -12.71
N GLY A 127 -6.98 -14.42 -11.81
CA GLY A 127 -8.20 -15.21 -11.67
C GLY A 127 -8.14 -16.32 -10.61
N GLU A 128 -6.95 -16.66 -10.10
CA GLU A 128 -6.76 -17.71 -9.07
C GLU A 128 -6.63 -17.14 -7.65
N TRP A 129 -7.26 -15.99 -7.40
CA TRP A 129 -7.13 -15.31 -6.10
C TRP A 129 -7.59 -16.18 -4.93
N LYS A 130 -6.79 -16.19 -3.87
CA LYS A 130 -7.14 -16.76 -2.56
C LYS A 130 -7.56 -15.66 -1.58
N SER A 131 -7.16 -14.41 -1.86
CA SER A 131 -7.45 -13.25 -1.00
C SER A 131 -7.53 -11.95 -1.81
N ALA A 132 -8.08 -10.90 -1.18
CA ALA A 132 -8.07 -9.56 -1.76
C ALA A 132 -6.64 -9.01 -1.97
N ALA A 133 -5.67 -9.41 -1.11
CA ALA A 133 -4.27 -9.01 -1.23
C ALA A 133 -3.65 -9.54 -2.53
N ASP A 134 -3.96 -10.77 -2.92
CA ASP A 134 -3.47 -11.35 -4.18
C ASP A 134 -3.94 -10.55 -5.39
N ARG A 135 -5.23 -10.20 -5.42
CA ARG A 135 -5.83 -9.38 -6.49
C ARG A 135 -5.21 -7.98 -6.55
N SER A 136 -4.84 -7.43 -5.41
CA SER A 136 -4.32 -6.06 -5.31
C SER A 136 -3.01 -5.87 -6.07
N THR A 137 -2.18 -6.89 -6.21
CA THR A 137 -0.93 -6.82 -6.98
C THR A 137 -1.23 -6.61 -8.48
N PHE A 138 -2.14 -7.39 -9.06
CA PHE A 138 -2.56 -7.24 -10.47
C PHE A 138 -3.26 -5.91 -10.73
N HIS A 139 -4.11 -5.48 -9.80
CA HIS A 139 -4.76 -4.17 -9.89
C HIS A 139 -3.73 -3.03 -9.87
N THR A 140 -2.68 -3.14 -9.04
CA THR A 140 -1.61 -2.15 -8.99
C THR A 140 -0.85 -2.08 -10.31
N GLU A 141 -0.44 -3.22 -10.87
CA GLU A 141 0.24 -3.30 -12.16
C GLU A 141 -0.61 -2.67 -13.28
N PHE A 142 -1.86 -3.11 -13.42
CA PHE A 142 -2.79 -2.58 -14.42
C PHE A 142 -2.98 -1.07 -14.32
N MET A 143 -3.21 -0.55 -13.12
CA MET A 143 -3.43 0.88 -12.92
C MET A 143 -2.15 1.70 -13.14
N SER A 144 -0.99 1.16 -12.77
CA SER A 144 0.30 1.84 -12.99
C SER A 144 0.61 2.00 -14.48
N GLU A 145 0.22 1.03 -15.31
CA GLU A 145 0.39 1.08 -16.76
C GLU A 145 -0.60 2.02 -17.45
N LYS A 146 -1.83 2.11 -16.97
CA LYS A 146 -2.92 2.83 -17.65
C LYS A 146 -3.10 4.26 -17.21
N LEU A 147 -2.70 4.62 -16.00
CA LEU A 147 -2.91 5.97 -15.46
C LEU A 147 -1.89 6.97 -16.02
N THR A 148 -2.39 7.99 -16.70
CA THR A 148 -1.61 9.18 -17.06
C THR A 148 -1.42 10.11 -15.86
N GLY A 149 -0.51 11.08 -15.95
CA GLY A 149 -0.29 12.08 -14.88
C GLY A 149 -1.56 12.84 -14.50
N SER A 150 -2.34 13.29 -15.50
CA SER A 150 -3.61 13.99 -15.27
C SER A 150 -4.65 13.12 -14.57
N MET A 151 -4.79 11.85 -15.00
CA MET A 151 -5.69 10.89 -14.33
C MET A 151 -5.32 10.64 -12.87
N LYS A 152 -4.02 10.57 -12.55
CA LYS A 152 -3.55 10.44 -11.16
C LYS A 152 -3.97 11.64 -10.32
N ASP A 153 -3.91 12.85 -10.88
CA ASP A 153 -4.35 14.08 -10.19
C ASP A 153 -5.85 14.09 -9.98
N ASP A 154 -6.64 13.71 -10.97
CA ASP A 154 -8.10 13.61 -10.87
C ASP A 154 -8.53 12.60 -9.81
N ILE A 155 -7.84 11.44 -9.75
CA ILE A 155 -8.05 10.43 -8.68
C ILE A 155 -7.76 11.02 -7.30
N ARG A 156 -6.69 11.79 -7.13
CA ARG A 156 -6.36 12.44 -5.85
C ARG A 156 -7.46 13.42 -5.43
N ILE A 157 -7.91 14.26 -6.36
CA ILE A 157 -9.00 15.23 -6.11
C ILE A 157 -10.27 14.50 -5.71
N LEU A 158 -10.64 13.45 -6.46
CA LEU A 158 -11.82 12.64 -6.15
C LEU A 158 -11.72 11.98 -4.76
N LYS A 159 -10.55 11.44 -4.40
CA LYS A 159 -10.33 10.88 -3.07
C LYS A 159 -10.54 11.90 -1.96
N CYS A 160 -9.99 13.12 -2.11
CA CYS A 160 -10.19 14.18 -1.14
C CYS A 160 -11.67 14.57 -1.03
N PHE A 161 -12.37 14.71 -2.16
CA PHE A 161 -13.79 14.99 -2.18
C PHE A 161 -14.62 13.92 -1.46
N LEU A 162 -14.37 12.65 -1.76
CA LEU A 162 -15.06 11.52 -1.13
C LEU A 162 -14.78 11.45 0.38
N LYS A 163 -13.55 11.73 0.81
CA LYS A 163 -13.18 11.74 2.23
C LYS A 163 -13.91 12.85 3.00
N ILE A 164 -13.91 14.07 2.49
CA ILE A 164 -14.57 15.21 3.14
C ILE A 164 -16.08 14.95 3.30
N ASN A 165 -16.68 14.21 2.38
CA ASN A 165 -18.10 13.87 2.42
C ASN A 165 -18.39 12.54 3.14
N GLY A 166 -17.42 11.93 3.83
CA GLY A 166 -17.61 10.66 4.54
C GLY A 166 -17.88 9.45 3.63
N MET A 167 -17.64 9.58 2.33
CA MET A 167 -17.92 8.56 1.31
C MET A 167 -16.68 7.75 0.89
N TYR A 168 -15.59 7.79 1.67
CA TYR A 168 -14.35 7.11 1.32
C TYR A 168 -13.89 6.19 2.44
N GLY A 169 -13.69 4.89 2.12
CA GLY A 169 -13.16 3.89 3.03
C GLY A 169 -14.14 2.79 3.38
N ALA A 170 -13.72 1.87 4.26
CA ALA A 170 -14.50 0.72 4.69
C ALA A 170 -15.75 1.07 5.53
N GLU A 171 -15.91 2.32 5.96
CA GLU A 171 -17.06 2.78 6.74
C GLU A 171 -18.36 2.77 5.93
N ILE A 172 -18.28 2.92 4.60
CA ILE A 172 -19.45 2.81 3.72
C ILE A 172 -20.01 1.39 3.66
N ALA A 173 -19.19 0.38 3.89
CA ALA A 173 -19.60 -1.01 3.85
C ALA A 173 -20.34 -1.47 5.13
N LYS A 174 -20.52 -0.58 6.12
CA LYS A 174 -21.23 -0.85 7.38
C LYS A 174 -22.63 -0.22 7.45
N GLN A 175 -23.05 0.47 6.40
CA GLN A 175 -24.41 0.94 6.21
C GLN A 175 -25.14 0.04 5.22
#